data_b1b5cd1de7a697aba42a83120739602e
#
_entry.id   b1b5cd1de7a697aba42a83120739602e
#
_cell.length_a   1.000
_cell.length_b   1.000
_cell.length_c   1.000
_cell.angle_alpha   90.00
_cell.angle_beta   90.00
_cell.angle_gamma   90.00
#
_symmetry.space_group_name_H-M   'P 1'
#
loop_
_entity.id
_entity.type
_entity.pdbx_description
1 polymer ?
#
loop_
_entity_poly.entity_id
_entity_poly.type
_entity_poly.pdbx_seq_one_letter_code
_entity_poly.pdbx_strand_id
1 'polypeptide(L)'
;KGAEYYSNRNKKWDELYHDAYLLKSEKDKTRIPDDLEGSADGKILYCVVDDNSFGKCYYKLIYIESEKEVFIGYDNFEPMKFGLITVAKAGNIKINLDIIEEENHFIVYALVQSVYPKISFIENMMIESIDARIDAIFKWFLREMGK
;
A
#
# COMPACT_ATOMS: atom_id res chain seq x y z
N LYS A 1 8.73 4.44 2.49
CA LYS A 1 9.37 5.01 3.69
C LYS A 1 9.22 6.52 3.69
N GLY A 2 8.99 7.16 4.86
CA GLY A 2 8.81 8.60 4.95
C GLY A 2 7.38 9.11 4.69
N ALA A 3 6.39 8.25 4.46
CA ALA A 3 5.00 8.66 4.52
C ALA A 3 4.58 8.79 5.98
N GLU A 4 4.03 9.94 6.34
CA GLU A 4 3.62 10.26 7.71
C GLU A 4 2.12 10.54 7.76
N TYR A 5 1.50 10.16 8.86
CA TYR A 5 0.08 10.42 9.12
C TYR A 5 -0.13 10.92 10.55
N TYR A 6 -1.20 11.68 10.75
CA TYR A 6 -1.61 12.05 12.10
C TYR A 6 -2.42 10.92 12.73
N SER A 7 -1.84 10.28 13.73
CA SER A 7 -2.50 9.23 14.50
C SER A 7 -3.53 9.84 15.47
N ASN A 8 -4.81 9.72 15.12
CA ASN A 8 -5.90 10.17 16.01
C ASN A 8 -5.91 9.43 17.35
N ARG A 9 -5.42 8.20 17.37
CA ARG A 9 -5.29 7.38 18.57
C ARG A 9 -4.18 7.89 19.50
N ASN A 10 -3.01 8.16 18.94
CA ASN A 10 -1.82 8.56 19.69
C ASN A 10 -1.69 10.08 19.84
N LYS A 11 -2.54 10.87 19.14
CA LYS A 11 -2.53 12.34 19.10
C LYS A 11 -1.17 12.93 18.69
N LYS A 12 -0.51 12.29 17.74
CA LYS A 12 0.80 12.71 17.20
C LYS A 12 0.96 12.29 15.75
N TRP A 13 1.95 12.90 15.09
CA TRP A 13 2.43 12.42 13.81
C TRP A 13 3.25 11.15 14.01
N ASP A 14 2.95 10.12 13.24
CA ASP A 14 3.64 8.82 13.23
C ASP A 14 4.03 8.47 11.79
N GLU A 15 5.14 7.78 11.63
CA GLU A 15 5.53 7.19 10.36
C GLU A 15 4.57 6.05 9.99
N LEU A 16 4.07 6.06 8.75
CA LEU A 16 3.09 5.07 8.31
C LEU A 16 3.71 3.68 8.18
N TYR A 17 4.93 3.61 7.65
CA TYR A 17 5.67 2.38 7.43
C TYR A 17 7.05 2.43 8.04
N HIS A 18 7.36 1.51 8.93
CA HIS A 18 8.71 1.37 9.52
C HIS A 18 9.72 0.86 8.49
N ASP A 19 9.31 -0.08 7.63
CA ASP A 19 10.13 -0.59 6.54
C ASP A 19 9.24 -1.06 5.38
N ALA A 20 9.82 -1.09 4.18
CA ALA A 20 9.20 -1.67 2.99
C ALA A 20 10.32 -2.23 2.11
N TYR A 21 10.15 -3.45 1.60
CA TYR A 21 11.15 -4.11 0.77
C TYR A 21 10.56 -5.21 -0.10
N LEU A 22 11.27 -5.54 -1.17
CA LEU A 22 10.89 -6.63 -2.06
C LEU A 22 11.24 -8.00 -1.51
N LEU A 23 10.44 -8.98 -1.87
CA LEU A 23 10.60 -10.39 -1.56
C LEU A 23 10.90 -11.17 -2.85
N LYS A 24 11.64 -12.25 -2.71
CA LYS A 24 11.98 -13.12 -3.84
C LYS A 24 10.74 -13.76 -4.48
N SER A 25 9.75 -14.15 -3.70
CA SER A 25 8.46 -14.66 -4.18
C SER A 25 7.44 -14.74 -3.05
N GLU A 26 6.20 -15.09 -3.38
CA GLU A 26 5.15 -15.39 -2.39
C GLU A 26 5.57 -16.47 -1.39
N LYS A 27 6.25 -17.53 -1.87
CA LYS A 27 6.69 -18.67 -1.05
C LYS A 27 8.04 -18.45 -0.39
N ASP A 28 8.94 -17.69 -1.04
CA ASP A 28 10.28 -17.39 -0.52
C ASP A 28 10.32 -15.91 -0.11
N LYS A 29 10.17 -15.68 1.20
CA LYS A 29 10.12 -14.35 1.81
C LYS A 29 11.50 -13.72 2.07
N THR A 30 12.55 -14.23 1.41
CA THR A 30 13.87 -13.63 1.44
C THR A 30 13.82 -12.24 0.83
N ARG A 31 14.35 -11.24 1.56
CA ARG A 31 14.50 -9.87 1.05
C ARG A 31 15.45 -9.86 -0.14
N ILE A 32 15.06 -9.14 -1.19
CA ILE A 32 15.88 -8.88 -2.37
C ILE A 32 16.07 -7.36 -2.56
N PRO A 33 17.10 -6.92 -3.34
CA PRO A 33 17.26 -5.52 -3.73
C PRO A 33 16.03 -5.00 -4.47
N ASP A 34 15.82 -3.68 -4.41
CA ASP A 34 14.77 -3.03 -5.19
C ASP A 34 15.09 -3.16 -6.70
N ASP A 35 14.05 -3.43 -7.48
CA ASP A 35 14.12 -3.52 -8.93
C ASP A 35 13.82 -2.12 -9.51
N LEU A 36 14.89 -1.37 -9.81
CA LEU A 36 14.82 0.01 -10.26
C LEU A 36 15.13 0.19 -11.75
N GLU A 37 15.37 -0.90 -12.49
CA GLU A 37 15.82 -0.82 -13.87
C GLU A 37 14.74 -1.30 -14.86
N GLY A 38 14.71 -0.63 -16.02
CA GLY A 38 13.84 -0.96 -17.14
C GLY A 38 12.37 -0.61 -16.92
N SER A 39 11.52 -1.01 -17.89
CA SER A 39 10.07 -0.80 -17.81
C SER A 39 9.45 -1.61 -16.67
N ALA A 40 8.42 -1.05 -16.05
CA ALA A 40 7.61 -1.74 -15.07
C ALA A 40 6.52 -2.62 -15.71
N ASP A 41 6.24 -2.44 -17.01
CA ASP A 41 5.14 -3.15 -17.68
C ASP A 41 5.24 -4.67 -17.56
N GLY A 42 4.15 -5.28 -17.15
CA GLY A 42 4.04 -6.72 -16.93
C GLY A 42 4.81 -7.26 -15.72
N LYS A 43 5.52 -6.42 -14.95
CA LYS A 43 6.23 -6.88 -13.74
C LYS A 43 5.26 -7.33 -12.68
N ILE A 44 5.58 -8.46 -12.07
CA ILE A 44 4.92 -8.99 -10.87
C ILE A 44 5.96 -9.02 -9.77
N LEU A 45 5.73 -8.23 -8.72
CA LEU A 45 6.62 -8.15 -7.57
C LEU A 45 5.89 -8.62 -6.31
N TYR A 46 6.67 -9.07 -5.35
CA TYR A 46 6.19 -9.39 -4.02
C TYR A 46 6.87 -8.49 -3.03
N CYS A 47 6.14 -7.91 -2.10
CA CYS A 47 6.71 -7.03 -1.10
C CYS A 47 6.11 -7.27 0.29
N VAL A 48 6.84 -6.79 1.27
CA VAL A 48 6.35 -6.59 2.61
C VAL A 48 6.42 -5.10 2.93
N VAL A 49 5.38 -4.64 3.60
CA VAL A 49 5.31 -3.31 4.20
C VAL A 49 5.13 -3.51 5.70
N ASP A 50 6.06 -3.01 6.50
CA ASP A 50 5.95 -3.06 7.96
C ASP A 50 5.16 -1.84 8.44
N ASP A 51 3.84 -2.06 8.55
CA ASP A 51 2.85 -1.03 8.87
C ASP A 51 2.79 -0.79 10.36
N ASN A 52 2.77 0.47 10.76
CA ASN A 52 2.76 0.88 12.18
C ASN A 52 1.57 0.31 12.98
N SER A 53 0.43 0.04 12.34
CA SER A 53 -0.77 -0.48 13.01
C SER A 53 -0.96 -1.98 12.84
N PHE A 54 -0.63 -2.51 11.65
CA PHE A 54 -0.93 -3.89 11.28
C PHE A 54 0.32 -4.79 11.25
N GLY A 55 1.52 -4.21 11.50
CA GLY A 55 2.78 -4.95 11.38
C GLY A 55 3.06 -5.34 9.93
N LYS A 56 3.68 -6.49 9.72
CA LYS A 56 4.08 -6.93 8.38
C LYS A 56 2.88 -7.32 7.52
N CYS A 57 2.60 -6.50 6.53
CA CYS A 57 1.59 -6.73 5.50
C CYS A 57 2.27 -7.16 4.20
N TYR A 58 1.81 -8.24 3.60
CA TYR A 58 2.42 -8.88 2.45
C TYR A 58 1.56 -8.70 1.21
N TYR A 59 2.15 -8.12 0.14
CA TYR A 59 1.43 -7.81 -1.09
C TYR A 59 2.13 -8.39 -2.31
N LYS A 60 1.32 -8.87 -3.25
CA LYS A 60 1.67 -9.07 -4.65
C LYS A 60 1.32 -7.80 -5.40
N LEU A 61 2.28 -7.26 -6.15
CA LEU A 61 2.11 -6.10 -6.99
C LEU A 61 2.10 -6.53 -8.45
N ILE A 62 1.22 -5.90 -9.22
CA ILE A 62 1.15 -6.07 -10.68
C ILE A 62 1.26 -4.67 -11.27
N TYR A 63 2.20 -4.48 -12.19
CA TYR A 63 2.41 -3.24 -12.91
C TYR A 63 1.90 -3.39 -14.35
N ILE A 64 1.19 -2.39 -14.83
CA ILE A 64 0.83 -2.21 -16.24
C ILE A 64 1.25 -0.79 -16.59
N GLU A 65 2.11 -0.65 -17.59
CA GLU A 65 2.65 0.63 -18.03
C GLU A 65 2.33 0.86 -19.50
N SER A 66 1.89 2.05 -19.83
CA SER A 66 1.74 2.54 -21.18
C SER A 66 2.53 3.84 -21.34
N GLU A 67 2.44 4.49 -22.51
CA GLU A 67 3.16 5.74 -22.77
C GLU A 67 2.80 6.86 -21.78
N LYS A 68 1.57 6.88 -21.27
CA LYS A 68 1.04 7.96 -20.42
C LYS A 68 0.38 7.49 -19.13
N GLU A 69 0.43 6.20 -18.82
CA GLU A 69 -0.32 5.65 -17.71
C GLU A 69 0.48 4.56 -17.01
N VAL A 70 0.50 4.59 -15.69
CA VAL A 70 1.03 3.54 -14.84
C VAL A 70 -0.05 3.07 -13.89
N PHE A 71 -0.48 1.83 -14.07
CA PHE A 71 -1.37 1.13 -13.15
C PHE A 71 -0.58 0.21 -12.23
N ILE A 72 -0.88 0.26 -10.94
CA ILE A 72 -0.30 -0.61 -9.93
C ILE A 72 -1.43 -1.27 -9.14
N GLY A 73 -1.57 -2.58 -9.27
CA GLY A 73 -2.48 -3.38 -8.47
C GLY A 73 -1.76 -4.04 -7.31
N TYR A 74 -2.32 -3.95 -6.10
CA TYR A 74 -1.86 -4.63 -4.89
C TYR A 74 -2.90 -5.62 -4.43
N ASP A 75 -2.49 -6.88 -4.22
CA ASP A 75 -3.30 -7.92 -3.58
C ASP A 75 -2.58 -8.43 -2.33
N ASN A 76 -3.23 -8.42 -1.16
CA ASN A 76 -2.61 -9.04 0.02
C ASN A 76 -2.63 -10.57 -0.11
N PHE A 77 -1.47 -11.21 -0.06
CA PHE A 77 -1.39 -12.68 -0.14
C PHE A 77 -1.26 -13.37 1.23
N GLU A 78 -1.13 -12.60 2.30
CA GLU A 78 -1.17 -13.08 3.69
C GLU A 78 -2.29 -12.37 4.46
N PRO A 79 -2.84 -13.00 5.51
CA PRO A 79 -3.81 -12.32 6.37
C PRO A 79 -3.23 -11.08 7.04
N MET A 80 -3.98 -9.98 7.03
CA MET A 80 -3.66 -8.79 7.80
C MET A 80 -4.19 -8.93 9.23
N LYS A 81 -3.39 -8.53 10.22
CA LYS A 81 -3.73 -8.67 11.63
C LYS A 81 -3.62 -7.34 12.37
N PHE A 82 -4.46 -7.16 13.37
CA PHE A 82 -4.33 -6.14 14.39
C PHE A 82 -4.17 -6.83 15.75
N GLY A 83 -2.95 -6.87 16.26
CA GLY A 83 -2.60 -7.73 17.38
C GLY A 83 -2.85 -9.21 17.04
N LEU A 84 -3.73 -9.85 17.79
CA LEU A 84 -4.12 -11.26 17.58
C LEU A 84 -5.33 -11.43 16.66
N ILE A 85 -5.98 -10.35 16.26
CA ILE A 85 -7.22 -10.38 15.48
C ILE A 85 -6.89 -10.31 13.99
N THR A 86 -7.40 -11.26 13.20
CA THR A 86 -7.36 -11.19 11.75
C THR A 86 -8.41 -10.19 11.27
N VAL A 87 -7.96 -9.04 10.74
CA VAL A 87 -8.84 -7.97 10.23
C VAL A 87 -9.15 -8.14 8.75
N ALA A 88 -8.28 -8.80 7.99
CA ALA A 88 -8.57 -9.21 6.61
C ALA A 88 -7.86 -10.52 6.30
N LYS A 89 -8.53 -11.42 5.57
CA LYS A 89 -7.92 -12.65 5.05
C LYS A 89 -7.04 -12.34 3.83
N ALA A 90 -6.21 -13.30 3.42
CA ALA A 90 -5.51 -13.22 2.14
C ALA A 90 -6.50 -13.01 0.99
N GLY A 91 -6.17 -12.12 0.05
CA GLY A 91 -7.02 -11.72 -1.09
C GLY A 91 -8.18 -10.77 -0.75
N ASN A 92 -8.33 -10.36 0.51
CA ASN A 92 -9.43 -9.50 0.94
C ASN A 92 -9.08 -8.00 0.95
N ILE A 93 -7.84 -7.63 0.71
CA ILE A 93 -7.41 -6.24 0.51
C ILE A 93 -6.87 -6.12 -0.91
N LYS A 94 -7.47 -5.22 -1.67
CA LYS A 94 -7.00 -4.84 -3.00
C LYS A 94 -6.85 -3.33 -3.04
N ILE A 95 -5.70 -2.89 -3.53
CA ILE A 95 -5.43 -1.46 -3.73
C ILE A 95 -5.05 -1.31 -5.20
N ASN A 96 -5.75 -0.43 -5.89
CA ASN A 96 -5.44 -0.05 -7.27
C ASN A 96 -5.01 1.40 -7.25
N LEU A 97 -3.84 1.66 -7.78
CA LEU A 97 -3.30 3.00 -8.01
C LEU A 97 -3.14 3.18 -9.51
N ASP A 98 -3.70 4.26 -10.02
CA ASP A 98 -3.64 4.62 -11.42
C ASP A 98 -3.11 6.05 -11.55
N ILE A 99 -2.03 6.23 -12.31
CA ILE A 99 -1.33 7.49 -12.51
C ILE A 99 -1.31 7.78 -14.00
N ILE A 100 -2.01 8.82 -14.41
CA ILE A 100 -2.14 9.24 -15.81
C ILE A 100 -1.41 10.57 -16.00
N GLU A 101 -0.49 10.60 -16.96
CA GLU A 101 0.23 11.81 -17.36
C GLU A 101 -0.57 12.63 -18.37
N GLU A 102 -0.82 13.88 -18.05
CA GLU A 102 -1.41 14.88 -18.94
C GLU A 102 -0.38 15.98 -19.22
N GLU A 103 -0.68 16.87 -20.16
CA GLU A 103 0.29 17.88 -20.64
C GLU A 103 0.97 18.70 -19.54
N ASN A 104 0.25 19.04 -18.46
CA ASN A 104 0.75 19.91 -17.40
C ASN A 104 0.47 19.38 -15.98
N HIS A 105 -0.07 18.16 -15.84
CA HIS A 105 -0.42 17.59 -14.54
C HIS A 105 -0.53 16.07 -14.61
N PHE A 106 -0.57 15.45 -13.44
CA PHE A 106 -0.92 14.05 -13.29
C PHE A 106 -2.31 13.91 -12.72
N ILE A 107 -3.06 12.94 -13.23
CA ILE A 107 -4.30 12.49 -12.61
C ILE A 107 -3.96 11.21 -11.85
N VAL A 108 -4.30 11.16 -10.56
CA VAL A 108 -4.01 10.02 -9.70
C VAL A 108 -5.31 9.50 -9.11
N TYR A 109 -5.62 8.23 -9.40
CA TYR A 109 -6.73 7.49 -8.78
C TYR A 109 -6.19 6.46 -7.81
N ALA A 110 -6.79 6.40 -6.63
CA ALA A 110 -6.56 5.33 -5.68
C ALA A 110 -7.89 4.69 -5.29
N LEU A 111 -8.02 3.39 -5.49
CA LEU A 111 -9.19 2.62 -5.10
C LEU A 111 -8.76 1.52 -4.13
N VAL A 112 -9.35 1.51 -2.94
CA VAL A 112 -9.15 0.45 -1.95
C VAL A 112 -10.42 -0.37 -1.80
N GLN A 113 -10.31 -1.66 -2.02
CA GLN A 113 -11.35 -2.65 -1.74
C GLN A 113 -10.91 -3.50 -0.56
N SER A 114 -11.75 -3.58 0.46
CA SER A 114 -11.47 -4.37 1.65
C SER A 114 -12.68 -5.20 2.07
N VAL A 115 -12.43 -6.47 2.39
CA VAL A 115 -13.43 -7.36 3.01
C VAL A 115 -12.95 -7.73 4.40
N TYR A 116 -13.66 -7.25 5.42
CA TYR A 116 -13.33 -7.41 6.83
C TYR A 116 -14.52 -7.95 7.63
N PRO A 117 -14.31 -8.51 8.84
CA PRO A 117 -15.37 -8.98 9.68
C PRO A 117 -16.35 -7.84 10.07
N LYS A 118 -17.66 -8.10 10.01
CA LYS A 118 -18.70 -7.14 10.43
C LYS A 118 -18.78 -7.04 11.96
N ILE A 119 -17.74 -6.47 12.55
CA ILE A 119 -17.64 -6.16 13.97
C ILE A 119 -17.42 -4.66 14.04
N SER A 120 -18.31 -3.91 14.66
CA SER A 120 -18.32 -2.43 14.64
C SER A 120 -16.98 -1.79 15.00
N PHE A 121 -16.26 -2.36 15.97
CA PHE A 121 -14.92 -1.89 16.32
C PHE A 121 -13.91 -2.05 15.16
N ILE A 122 -13.95 -3.21 14.48
CA ILE A 122 -13.04 -3.49 13.34
C ILE A 122 -13.42 -2.61 12.15
N GLU A 123 -14.70 -2.46 11.87
CA GLU A 123 -15.21 -1.63 10.78
C GLU A 123 -14.75 -0.18 10.90
N ASN A 124 -14.98 0.45 12.02
CA ASN A 124 -14.56 1.83 12.28
C ASN A 124 -13.02 1.96 12.19
N MET A 125 -12.30 1.04 12.81
CA MET A 125 -10.83 1.03 12.77
C MET A 125 -10.30 0.88 11.34
N MET A 126 -10.91 0.03 10.51
CA MET A 126 -10.48 -0.17 9.12
C MET A 126 -10.74 1.06 8.27
N ILE A 127 -11.93 1.67 8.39
CA ILE A 127 -12.27 2.90 7.65
C ILE A 127 -11.30 4.03 7.99
N GLU A 128 -11.17 4.38 9.28
CA GLU A 128 -10.27 5.44 9.74
C GLU A 128 -8.80 5.18 9.32
N SER A 129 -8.40 3.91 9.36
CA SER A 129 -7.06 3.48 9.03
C SER A 129 -6.78 3.58 7.52
N ILE A 130 -7.75 3.22 6.66
CA ILE A 130 -7.63 3.32 5.20
C ILE A 130 -7.57 4.79 4.79
N ASP A 131 -8.45 5.64 5.30
CA ASP A 131 -8.48 7.07 4.99
C ASP A 131 -7.16 7.75 5.35
N ALA A 132 -6.63 7.50 6.55
CA ALA A 132 -5.35 8.05 6.99
C ALA A 132 -4.18 7.60 6.09
N ARG A 133 -4.22 6.36 5.57
CA ARG A 133 -3.19 5.83 4.67
C ARG A 133 -3.25 6.44 3.29
N ILE A 134 -4.44 6.56 2.72
CA ILE A 134 -4.63 7.19 1.42
C ILE A 134 -4.10 8.62 1.45
N ASP A 135 -4.49 9.39 2.45
CA ASP A 135 -4.03 10.78 2.64
C ASP A 135 -2.50 10.87 2.81
N ALA A 136 -1.91 10.00 3.64
CA ALA A 136 -0.48 9.98 3.88
C ALA A 136 0.33 9.59 2.63
N ILE A 137 -0.12 8.58 1.90
CA ILE A 137 0.54 8.11 0.68
C ILE A 137 0.43 9.18 -0.41
N PHE A 138 -0.74 9.80 -0.56
CA PHE A 138 -0.96 10.86 -1.54
C PHE A 138 -0.06 12.09 -1.25
N LYS A 139 0.01 12.54 -0.01
CA LYS A 139 0.91 13.63 0.39
C LYS A 139 2.38 13.29 0.18
N TRP A 140 2.76 12.05 0.50
CA TRP A 140 4.11 11.57 0.23
C TRP A 140 4.42 11.58 -1.26
N PHE A 141 3.52 11.05 -2.10
CA PHE A 141 3.66 11.03 -3.55
C PHE A 141 3.83 12.45 -4.12
N LEU A 142 2.97 13.40 -3.75
CA LEU A 142 3.09 14.79 -4.21
C LEU A 142 4.44 15.42 -3.83
N ARG A 143 4.94 15.12 -2.63
CA ARG A 143 6.25 15.60 -2.18
C ARG A 143 7.40 15.02 -2.99
N GLU A 144 7.34 13.75 -3.34
CA GLU A 144 8.39 13.09 -4.15
C GLU A 144 8.36 13.56 -5.62
N MET A 145 7.17 13.79 -6.18
CA MET A 145 7.01 14.32 -7.54
C MET A 145 7.39 15.80 -7.67
N GLY A 146 7.35 16.56 -6.58
CA GLY A 146 7.73 17.98 -6.55
C GLY A 146 9.25 18.25 -6.38
N LYS A 147 10.06 17.20 -6.30
CA LYS A 147 11.51 17.28 -6.24
C LYS A 147 12.12 17.23 -7.63
#